data_35ce39b44739c367d8a54a78ae4ef2b5
#
_entry.id   35ce39b44739c367d8a54a78ae4ef2b5
#
_cell.length_a   1.000
_cell.length_b   1.000
_cell.length_c   1.000
_cell.angle_alpha   90.00
_cell.angle_beta   90.00
_cell.angle_gamma   90.00
#
_symmetry.space_group_name_H-M   'P 1'
#
loop_
_entity.id
_entity.type
_entity.pdbx_description
1 polymer ?
#
loop_
_entity_poly.entity_id
_entity_poly.type
_entity_poly.pdbx_seq_one_letter_code
_entity_poly.pdbx_strand_id
1 'polypeptide(L)'
;MPVIFIDGNDLRAAEIRLILPALDLRVEALQTGFATSAPEPDHKARDKVRAHAVTAACFAEAVDLTTMDGKSLRLELDSHNDIRFCKYLRETPAQLQLRVAVRREGSDQIEVIAATCQGRIADKPVGPLILGWDRLFVPDDADATLAALTAAGEVTEFRREAYAAVARALGV
;
A
#
# COMPACT_ATOMS: atom_id res chain seq x y z
N MET A 1 19.33 4.31 12.85
CA MET A 1 18.63 5.60 12.62
C MET A 1 17.20 5.33 12.19
N PRO A 2 16.25 6.19 12.53
CA PRO A 2 14.85 5.95 12.21
C PRO A 2 14.62 5.99 10.69
N VAL A 3 13.77 5.09 10.23
CA VAL A 3 13.21 5.10 8.87
C VAL A 3 11.81 5.70 8.92
N ILE A 4 11.52 6.64 8.03
CA ILE A 4 10.26 7.36 8.03
C ILE A 4 9.29 6.72 7.04
N PHE A 5 8.13 6.28 7.51
CA PHE A 5 7.01 5.87 6.69
C PHE A 5 6.08 7.07 6.45
N ILE A 6 6.15 7.63 5.27
CA ILE A 6 5.43 8.84 4.89
C ILE A 6 3.98 8.50 4.56
N ASP A 7 3.04 9.26 5.12
CA ASP A 7 1.58 9.08 4.90
C ASP A 7 1.09 7.66 5.23
N GLY A 8 1.82 7.00 6.13
CA GLY A 8 1.43 5.71 6.64
C GLY A 8 0.31 5.81 7.68
N ASN A 9 -0.32 4.68 7.96
CA ASN A 9 -1.26 4.56 9.06
C ASN A 9 -0.75 3.55 10.10
N ASP A 10 -1.28 3.63 11.31
CA ASP A 10 -0.81 2.82 12.43
C ASP A 10 -0.97 1.31 12.22
N LEU A 11 -2.03 0.88 11.53
CA LEU A 11 -2.26 -0.54 11.24
C LEU A 11 -1.22 -1.07 10.25
N ARG A 12 -0.92 -0.30 9.21
CA ARG A 12 0.12 -0.66 8.25
C ARG A 12 1.50 -0.62 8.91
N ALA A 13 1.77 0.38 9.73
CA ALA A 13 3.02 0.44 10.48
C ALA A 13 3.17 -0.73 11.46
N ALA A 14 2.11 -1.18 12.11
CA ALA A 14 2.12 -2.36 12.95
C ALA A 14 2.44 -3.63 12.15
N GLU A 15 1.83 -3.81 10.97
CA GLU A 15 2.14 -4.92 10.07
C GLU A 15 3.61 -4.91 9.63
N ILE A 16 4.14 -3.74 9.25
CA ILE A 16 5.56 -3.60 8.86
C ILE A 16 6.49 -3.95 10.02
N ARG A 17 6.17 -3.56 11.26
CA ARG A 17 6.95 -3.93 12.44
C ARG A 17 6.93 -5.43 12.73
N LEU A 18 5.85 -6.13 12.39
CA LEU A 18 5.80 -7.61 12.47
C LEU A 18 6.73 -8.26 11.44
N ILE A 19 6.87 -7.65 10.26
CA ILE A 19 7.73 -8.16 9.18
C ILE A 19 9.20 -7.81 9.44
N LEU A 20 9.47 -6.58 9.90
CA LEU A 20 10.78 -6.00 10.09
C LEU A 20 10.96 -5.52 11.56
N PRO A 21 11.03 -6.43 12.52
CA PRO A 21 11.01 -6.07 13.95
C PRO A 21 12.23 -5.26 14.41
N ALA A 22 13.34 -5.33 13.67
CA ALA A 22 14.54 -4.56 13.97
C ALA A 22 14.52 -3.13 13.40
N LEU A 23 13.51 -2.79 12.58
CA LEU A 23 13.42 -1.49 11.95
C LEU A 23 12.89 -0.44 12.94
N ASP A 24 13.67 0.62 13.20
CA ASP A 24 13.19 1.83 13.93
C ASP A 24 12.26 2.63 13.00
N LEU A 25 11.01 2.22 12.93
CA LEU A 25 10.00 2.79 12.02
C LEU A 25 9.22 3.91 12.70
N ARG A 26 9.22 5.09 12.08
CA ARG A 26 8.39 6.24 12.45
C ARG A 26 7.40 6.56 11.34
N VAL A 27 6.18 6.91 11.73
CA VAL A 27 5.15 7.35 10.78
C VAL A 27 5.09 8.87 10.80
N GLU A 28 5.14 9.49 9.63
CA GLU A 28 4.96 10.93 9.47
C GLU A 28 3.88 11.23 8.43
N ALA A 29 3.01 12.18 8.75
CA ALA A 29 1.98 12.63 7.82
C ALA A 29 2.59 13.46 6.69
N LEU A 30 1.96 13.44 5.53
CA LEU A 30 2.25 14.41 4.48
C LEU A 30 1.86 15.82 4.94
N GLN A 31 2.60 16.80 4.44
CA GLN A 31 2.27 18.20 4.69
C GLN A 31 0.86 18.52 4.17
N THR A 32 0.14 19.34 4.91
CA THR A 32 -1.19 19.81 4.51
C THR A 32 -1.13 20.50 3.15
N GLY A 33 -2.04 20.15 2.26
CA GLY A 33 -2.10 20.70 0.91
C GLY A 33 -1.38 19.87 -0.14
N PHE A 34 -0.70 18.78 0.23
CA PHE A 34 -0.19 17.85 -0.77
C PHE A 34 -1.35 17.14 -1.48
N ALA A 35 -1.39 17.28 -2.79
CA ALA A 35 -2.27 16.50 -3.64
C ALA A 35 -1.45 15.98 -4.82
N THR A 36 -1.56 14.69 -5.11
CA THR A 36 -1.01 14.14 -6.33
C THR A 36 -2.13 13.95 -7.34
N SER A 37 -1.97 14.50 -8.53
CA SER A 37 -2.84 14.24 -9.68
C SER A 37 -2.38 13.04 -10.50
N ALA A 38 -1.26 12.43 -10.12
CA ALA A 38 -0.70 11.29 -10.84
C ALA A 38 -1.69 10.11 -10.82
N PRO A 39 -2.07 9.57 -11.99
CA PRO A 39 -2.97 8.42 -12.05
C PRO A 39 -2.26 7.13 -11.64
N GLU A 40 -0.98 7.02 -11.96
CA GLU A 40 -0.19 5.81 -11.75
C GLU A 40 0.30 5.67 -10.31
N PRO A 41 0.20 4.47 -9.68
CA PRO A 41 0.66 4.27 -8.31
C PRO A 41 2.15 4.51 -8.13
N ASP A 42 2.99 4.25 -9.13
CA ASP A 42 4.42 4.55 -9.11
C ASP A 42 4.68 6.03 -8.91
N HIS A 43 4.00 6.88 -9.66
CA HIS A 43 4.14 8.33 -9.56
C HIS A 43 3.61 8.85 -8.23
N LYS A 44 2.49 8.31 -7.74
CA LYS A 44 1.94 8.70 -6.43
C LYS A 44 2.89 8.41 -5.29
N ALA A 45 3.49 7.22 -5.27
CA ALA A 45 4.45 6.86 -4.25
C ALA A 45 5.69 7.76 -4.31
N ARG A 46 6.23 8.02 -5.51
CA ARG A 46 7.37 8.93 -5.73
C ARG A 46 7.07 10.36 -5.29
N ASP A 47 5.89 10.88 -5.64
CA ASP A 47 5.49 12.25 -5.31
C ASP A 47 5.39 12.45 -3.80
N LYS A 48 4.87 11.46 -3.07
CA LYS A 48 4.87 11.49 -1.60
C LYS A 48 6.28 11.61 -1.03
N VAL A 49 7.23 10.82 -1.52
CA VAL A 49 8.63 10.87 -1.08
C VAL A 49 9.29 12.19 -1.46
N ARG A 50 9.03 12.72 -2.66
CA ARG A 50 9.57 14.01 -3.11
C ARG A 50 9.05 15.20 -2.30
N ALA A 51 7.77 15.15 -1.94
CA ALA A 51 7.14 16.22 -1.16
C ALA A 51 7.63 16.27 0.30
N HIS A 52 8.23 15.19 0.78
CA HIS A 52 8.73 15.11 2.14
C HIS A 52 10.19 15.56 2.23
N ALA A 53 10.41 16.75 2.82
CA ALA A 53 11.72 17.40 2.92
C ALA A 53 12.54 16.84 4.08
N VAL A 54 12.83 15.53 4.10
CA VAL A 54 13.71 14.92 5.10
C VAL A 54 14.96 14.34 4.46
N THR A 55 16.06 14.38 5.19
CA THR A 55 17.33 13.75 4.80
C THR A 55 17.42 12.30 5.27
N ALA A 56 16.58 11.89 6.21
CA ALA A 56 16.50 10.53 6.71
C ALA A 56 16.04 9.54 5.65
N ALA A 57 16.38 8.28 5.84
CA ALA A 57 15.83 7.20 5.04
C ALA A 57 14.30 7.17 5.16
N CYS A 58 13.60 7.09 4.05
CA CYS A 58 12.14 7.14 4.04
C CYS A 58 11.52 6.34 2.91
N PHE A 59 10.24 6.02 3.06
CA PHE A 59 9.44 5.41 2.02
C PHE A 59 7.97 5.83 2.11
N ALA A 60 7.26 5.67 0.99
CA ALA A 60 5.82 5.89 0.90
C ALA A 60 5.17 4.84 0.00
N GLU A 61 3.93 4.51 0.32
CA GLU A 61 3.12 3.55 -0.45
C GLU A 61 2.11 4.24 -1.35
N ALA A 62 1.78 3.55 -2.44
CA ALA A 62 0.57 3.73 -3.20
C ALA A 62 0.01 2.36 -3.60
N VAL A 63 -1.30 2.23 -3.53
CA VAL A 63 -2.02 1.00 -3.86
C VAL A 63 -3.06 1.30 -4.91
N ASP A 64 -3.23 0.39 -5.87
CA ASP A 64 -4.31 0.40 -6.83
C ASP A 64 -4.90 -1.00 -7.00
N LEU A 65 -6.17 -1.09 -7.35
CA LEU A 65 -6.82 -2.30 -7.82
C LEU A 65 -6.93 -2.25 -9.34
N THR A 66 -6.52 -3.33 -9.99
CA THR A 66 -6.61 -3.45 -11.45
C THR A 66 -7.32 -4.74 -11.83
N THR A 67 -7.87 -4.74 -13.04
CA THR A 67 -8.28 -5.97 -13.71
C THR A 67 -7.06 -6.84 -14.03
N MET A 68 -7.28 -8.08 -14.47
CA MET A 68 -6.18 -8.99 -14.83
C MET A 68 -5.38 -8.51 -16.05
N ASP A 69 -5.98 -7.67 -16.91
CA ASP A 69 -5.31 -7.00 -18.04
C ASP A 69 -4.69 -5.63 -17.66
N GLY A 70 -4.66 -5.29 -16.38
CA GLY A 70 -3.94 -4.13 -15.84
C GLY A 70 -4.71 -2.80 -15.88
N LYS A 71 -6.00 -2.78 -16.22
CA LYS A 71 -6.80 -1.57 -16.17
C LYS A 71 -7.16 -1.21 -14.73
N SER A 72 -6.93 0.04 -14.34
CA SER A 72 -7.31 0.51 -13.02
C SER A 72 -8.82 0.46 -12.81
N LEU A 73 -9.26 -0.18 -11.73
CA LEU A 73 -10.65 -0.23 -11.31
C LEU A 73 -11.10 1.09 -10.64
N ARG A 74 -10.18 2.01 -10.42
CA ARG A 74 -10.46 3.31 -9.80
C ARG A 74 -11.45 4.15 -10.60
N LEU A 75 -11.40 4.07 -11.93
CA LEU A 75 -12.28 4.84 -12.82
C LEU A 75 -13.72 4.34 -12.78
N GLU A 76 -13.95 3.10 -12.34
CA GLU A 76 -15.29 2.55 -12.13
C GLU A 76 -15.86 2.92 -10.76
N LEU A 77 -15.04 3.50 -9.91
CA LEU A 77 -15.39 4.06 -8.61
C LEU A 77 -15.75 5.54 -8.73
N ASP A 78 -16.71 5.88 -9.56
CA ASP A 78 -17.37 7.16 -9.41
C ASP A 78 -18.25 7.06 -8.17
N SER A 79 -17.67 6.93 -7.05
CA SER A 79 -18.32 7.19 -5.79
C SER A 79 -17.62 6.56 -4.61
N HIS A 80 -17.67 7.24 -3.57
CA HIS A 80 -17.46 6.97 -2.19
C HIS A 80 -18.28 5.78 -1.63
N ASN A 81 -18.67 4.78 -2.45
CA ASN A 81 -19.50 3.68 -2.03
C ASN A 81 -18.86 2.31 -2.30
N ASP A 82 -17.94 1.94 -1.42
CA ASP A 82 -17.26 0.64 -1.43
C ASP A 82 -18.25 -0.54 -1.46
N ILE A 83 -19.41 -0.42 -0.79
CA ILE A 83 -20.44 -1.46 -0.78
C ILE A 83 -20.99 -1.68 -2.18
N ARG A 84 -21.24 -0.61 -2.89
CA ARG A 84 -21.77 -0.66 -4.26
C ARG A 84 -20.75 -1.27 -5.22
N PHE A 85 -19.50 -0.87 -5.09
CA PHE A 85 -18.39 -1.42 -5.84
C PHE A 85 -18.29 -2.95 -5.65
N CYS A 86 -18.23 -3.43 -4.42
CA CYS A 86 -18.21 -4.86 -4.15
C CYS A 86 -19.44 -5.57 -4.70
N LYS A 87 -20.63 -4.97 -4.58
CA LYS A 87 -21.87 -5.57 -5.10
C LYS A 87 -21.83 -5.80 -6.61
N TYR A 88 -21.25 -4.85 -7.36
CA TYR A 88 -21.18 -4.95 -8.83
C TYR A 88 -20.04 -5.83 -9.31
N LEU A 89 -18.92 -5.83 -8.62
CA LEU A 89 -17.68 -6.50 -9.03
C LEU A 89 -17.32 -7.73 -8.20
N ARG A 90 -18.22 -8.18 -7.31
CA ARG A 90 -17.97 -9.34 -6.45
C ARG A 90 -17.44 -10.52 -7.24
N GLU A 91 -16.48 -11.24 -6.65
CA GLU A 91 -15.82 -12.40 -7.24
C GLU A 91 -15.10 -12.14 -8.57
N THR A 92 -15.05 -10.89 -9.03
CA THR A 92 -14.28 -10.53 -10.23
C THR A 92 -12.81 -10.73 -9.96
N PRO A 93 -12.07 -11.49 -10.79
CA PRO A 93 -10.63 -11.59 -10.70
C PRO A 93 -9.98 -10.23 -10.83
N ALA A 94 -9.06 -9.93 -9.92
CA ALA A 94 -8.39 -8.64 -9.84
C ALA A 94 -6.96 -8.78 -9.34
N GLN A 95 -6.18 -7.72 -9.49
CA GLN A 95 -4.83 -7.60 -8.94
C GLN A 95 -4.76 -6.38 -8.04
N LEU A 96 -4.17 -6.55 -6.86
CA LEU A 96 -3.77 -5.43 -6.03
C LEU A 96 -2.32 -5.07 -6.36
N GLN A 97 -2.12 -3.84 -6.83
CA GLN A 97 -0.82 -3.29 -7.19
C GLN A 97 -0.30 -2.47 -6.02
N LEU A 98 0.78 -2.92 -5.39
CA LEU A 98 1.51 -2.15 -4.38
C LEU A 98 2.76 -1.55 -5.01
N ARG A 99 2.97 -0.25 -4.78
CA ARG A 99 4.19 0.46 -5.14
C ARG A 99 4.73 1.15 -3.91
N VAL A 100 5.99 0.91 -3.62
CA VAL A 100 6.68 1.55 -2.49
C VAL A 100 7.86 2.34 -3.04
N ALA A 101 7.77 3.66 -2.98
CA ALA A 101 8.89 4.53 -3.30
C ALA A 101 9.80 4.64 -2.09
N VAL A 102 11.10 4.42 -2.30
CA VAL A 102 12.11 4.35 -1.26
C VAL A 102 13.21 5.36 -1.55
N ARG A 103 13.62 6.11 -0.54
CA ARG A 103 14.80 6.99 -0.60
C ARG A 103 15.73 6.68 0.57
N ARG A 104 16.98 6.40 0.28
CA ARG A 104 18.03 6.20 1.29
C ARG A 104 18.39 7.51 1.96
N GLU A 105 18.92 7.43 3.15
CA GLU A 105 19.48 8.58 3.85
C GLU A 105 20.56 9.28 3.01
N GLY A 106 20.48 10.61 2.95
CA GLY A 106 21.44 11.45 2.22
C GLY A 106 21.43 11.26 0.69
N SER A 107 20.42 10.57 0.13
CA SER A 107 20.29 10.36 -1.32
C SER A 107 19.08 11.10 -1.88
N ASP A 108 19.23 11.66 -3.08
CA ASP A 108 18.12 12.20 -3.87
C ASP A 108 17.47 11.16 -4.78
N GLN A 109 18.07 9.98 -4.89
CA GLN A 109 17.54 8.91 -5.74
C GLN A 109 16.36 8.22 -5.06
N ILE A 110 15.29 8.02 -5.84
CA ILE A 110 14.08 7.32 -5.40
C ILE A 110 13.93 6.04 -6.23
N GLU A 111 14.04 4.92 -5.56
CA GLU A 111 13.74 3.59 -6.12
C GLU A 111 12.26 3.25 -5.90
N VAL A 112 11.63 2.53 -6.83
CA VAL A 112 10.26 2.03 -6.63
C VAL A 112 10.27 0.51 -6.61
N ILE A 113 9.83 -0.03 -5.50
CA ILE A 113 9.57 -1.46 -5.32
C ILE A 113 8.13 -1.73 -5.79
N ALA A 114 7.99 -2.67 -6.69
CA ALA A 114 6.71 -3.10 -7.22
C ALA A 114 6.36 -4.49 -6.70
N ALA A 115 5.16 -4.65 -6.20
CA ALA A 115 4.61 -5.95 -5.82
C ALA A 115 3.16 -6.06 -6.28
N THR A 116 2.74 -7.25 -6.66
CA THR A 116 1.39 -7.52 -7.17
C THR A 116 0.84 -8.76 -6.47
N CYS A 117 -0.38 -8.64 -5.96
CA CYS A 117 -1.13 -9.74 -5.37
C CYS A 117 -2.32 -10.09 -6.27
N GLN A 118 -2.46 -11.35 -6.64
CA GLN A 118 -3.64 -11.83 -7.37
C GLN A 118 -4.74 -12.24 -6.41
N GLY A 119 -5.97 -12.02 -6.82
CA GLY A 119 -7.13 -12.34 -6.00
C GLY A 119 -8.43 -11.95 -6.69
N ARG A 120 -9.40 -11.60 -5.88
CA ARG A 120 -10.75 -11.23 -6.33
C ARG A 120 -11.32 -10.09 -5.53
N ILE A 121 -12.31 -9.42 -6.08
CA ILE A 121 -13.10 -8.43 -5.37
C ILE A 121 -13.99 -9.14 -4.34
N ALA A 122 -13.99 -8.64 -3.11
CA ALA A 122 -14.79 -9.17 -2.01
C ALA A 122 -16.29 -8.93 -2.25
N ASP A 123 -17.15 -9.74 -1.64
CA ASP A 123 -18.61 -9.58 -1.68
C ASP A 123 -19.06 -8.27 -1.03
N LYS A 124 -18.34 -7.83 -0.03
CA LYS A 124 -18.55 -6.59 0.72
C LYS A 124 -17.22 -6.09 1.30
N PRO A 125 -17.12 -4.79 1.59
CA PRO A 125 -15.96 -4.25 2.29
C PRO A 125 -15.84 -4.85 3.70
N VAL A 126 -14.66 -5.37 4.05
CA VAL A 126 -14.38 -5.91 5.39
C VAL A 126 -13.04 -5.38 5.88
N GLY A 127 -13.04 -4.85 7.10
CA GLY A 127 -11.86 -4.33 7.78
C GLY A 127 -11.89 -2.82 7.99
N PRO A 128 -10.88 -2.27 8.68
CA PRO A 128 -10.80 -0.85 9.01
C PRO A 128 -10.76 0.07 7.78
N LEU A 129 -11.54 1.17 7.82
CA LEU A 129 -11.63 2.14 6.71
C LEU A 129 -10.29 2.68 6.25
N ILE A 130 -9.35 2.89 7.17
CA ILE A 130 -8.04 3.45 6.88
C ILE A 130 -7.19 2.56 5.95
N LEU A 131 -7.54 1.29 5.78
CA LEU A 131 -6.83 0.36 4.91
C LEU A 131 -7.34 0.40 3.45
N GLY A 132 -8.30 1.26 3.14
CA GLY A 132 -8.69 1.60 1.77
C GLY A 132 -9.03 0.38 0.90
N TRP A 133 -8.31 0.22 -0.21
CA TRP A 133 -8.50 -0.87 -1.18
C TRP A 133 -8.34 -2.27 -0.60
N ASP A 134 -7.52 -2.46 0.42
CA ASP A 134 -7.33 -3.75 1.09
C ASP A 134 -8.63 -4.33 1.65
N ARG A 135 -9.63 -3.48 1.91
CA ARG A 135 -10.97 -3.88 2.40
C ARG A 135 -11.83 -4.54 1.33
N LEU A 136 -11.51 -4.32 0.08
CA LEU A 136 -12.31 -4.73 -1.09
C LEU A 136 -11.70 -5.94 -1.80
N PHE A 137 -10.54 -6.41 -1.36
CA PHE A 137 -9.75 -7.40 -2.08
C PHE A 137 -9.43 -8.61 -1.20
N VAL A 138 -9.70 -9.79 -1.73
CA VAL A 138 -9.37 -11.09 -1.13
C VAL A 138 -8.28 -11.76 -1.95
N PRO A 139 -7.09 -12.04 -1.39
CA PRO A 139 -6.05 -12.80 -2.08
C PRO A 139 -6.49 -14.21 -2.47
N ASP A 140 -5.92 -14.77 -3.53
CA ASP A 140 -6.26 -16.13 -3.98
C ASP A 140 -5.92 -17.21 -2.96
N ASP A 141 -4.94 -16.96 -2.10
CA ASP A 141 -4.48 -17.86 -1.04
C ASP A 141 -5.15 -17.61 0.32
N ALA A 142 -6.21 -16.80 0.37
CA ALA A 142 -6.91 -16.44 1.59
C ALA A 142 -8.44 -16.43 1.42
N ASP A 143 -9.13 -16.54 2.56
CA ASP A 143 -10.61 -16.48 2.63
C ASP A 143 -11.14 -15.16 3.20
N ALA A 144 -10.24 -14.22 3.52
CA ALA A 144 -10.57 -12.92 4.09
C ALA A 144 -9.91 -11.79 3.30
N THR A 145 -10.44 -10.57 3.43
CA THR A 145 -9.83 -9.39 2.82
C THR A 145 -8.46 -9.10 3.42
N LEU A 146 -7.57 -8.49 2.64
CA LEU A 146 -6.26 -8.04 3.16
C LEU A 146 -6.41 -7.15 4.40
N ALA A 147 -7.41 -6.28 4.44
CA ALA A 147 -7.65 -5.42 5.59
C ALA A 147 -8.07 -6.20 6.85
N ALA A 148 -8.87 -7.26 6.69
CA ALA A 148 -9.24 -8.13 7.80
C ALA A 148 -8.04 -8.92 8.33
N LEU A 149 -7.19 -9.44 7.44
CA LEU A 149 -5.96 -10.13 7.81
C LEU A 149 -5.00 -9.20 8.57
N THR A 150 -4.75 -8.00 8.04
CA THR A 150 -3.92 -6.99 8.71
C THR A 150 -4.46 -6.63 10.10
N ALA A 151 -5.78 -6.43 10.23
CA ALA A 151 -6.41 -6.12 11.51
C ALA A 151 -6.32 -7.27 12.53
N ALA A 152 -6.27 -8.52 12.05
CA ALA A 152 -6.05 -9.71 12.86
C ALA A 152 -4.55 -9.93 13.24
N GLY A 153 -3.64 -9.11 12.75
CA GLY A 153 -2.20 -9.28 12.94
C GLY A 153 -1.59 -10.38 12.05
N GLU A 154 -2.29 -10.79 11.02
CA GLU A 154 -1.81 -11.74 10.04
C GLU A 154 -1.03 -11.03 8.92
N VAL A 155 0.13 -11.57 8.57
CA VAL A 155 1.00 -11.04 7.53
C VAL A 155 0.97 -11.97 6.33
N THR A 156 0.52 -11.46 5.19
CA THR A 156 0.53 -12.21 3.92
C THR A 156 1.94 -12.30 3.35
N GLU A 157 2.24 -13.36 2.58
CA GLU A 157 3.54 -13.51 1.94
C GLU A 157 3.83 -12.37 0.96
N PHE A 158 2.83 -11.94 0.22
CA PHE A 158 2.90 -10.75 -0.63
C PHE A 158 3.46 -9.51 0.09
N ARG A 159 2.96 -9.21 1.30
CA ARG A 159 3.44 -8.07 2.11
C ARG A 159 4.84 -8.33 2.66
N ARG A 160 5.11 -9.56 3.09
CA ARG A 160 6.42 -9.95 3.60
C ARG A 160 7.51 -9.75 2.56
N GLU A 161 7.31 -10.24 1.35
CA GLU A 161 8.25 -10.09 0.23
C GLU A 161 8.45 -8.61 -0.15
N ALA A 162 7.35 -7.85 -0.24
CA ALA A 162 7.41 -6.43 -0.58
C ALA A 162 8.26 -5.63 0.43
N TYR A 163 8.00 -5.79 1.72
CA TYR A 163 8.76 -5.04 2.74
C TYR A 163 10.17 -5.57 2.96
N ALA A 164 10.43 -6.85 2.73
CA ALA A 164 11.81 -7.35 2.68
C ALA A 164 12.61 -6.68 1.54
N ALA A 165 11.98 -6.44 0.39
CA ALA A 165 12.59 -5.68 -0.70
C ALA A 165 12.82 -4.21 -0.33
N VAL A 166 11.88 -3.58 0.37
CA VAL A 166 12.03 -2.22 0.91
C VAL A 166 13.23 -2.12 1.86
N ALA A 167 13.38 -3.07 2.80
CA ALA A 167 14.51 -3.10 3.71
C ALA A 167 15.86 -3.18 2.97
N ARG A 168 15.95 -4.07 1.97
CA ARG A 168 17.15 -4.15 1.11
C ARG A 168 17.43 -2.84 0.36
N ALA A 169 16.39 -2.20 -0.18
CA ALA A 169 16.52 -0.92 -0.88
C ALA A 169 16.96 0.21 0.06
N LEU A 170 16.54 0.18 1.32
CA LEU A 170 16.98 1.12 2.36
C LEU A 170 18.40 0.84 2.85
N GLY A 171 18.91 -0.38 2.66
CA GLY A 171 20.22 -0.83 3.16
C GLY A 171 20.21 -1.25 4.63
N VAL A 172 19.07 -1.73 5.12
CA VAL A 172 18.84 -2.19 6.50
C VAL A 172 18.41 -3.63 6.55
#